data_9fb01ab392757a4997274d8f6f860fa5
#
_entry.id   9fb01ab392757a4997274d8f6f860fa5
#
_cell.length_a   1.000
_cell.length_b   1.000
_cell.length_c   1.000
_cell.angle_alpha   90.00
_cell.angle_beta   90.00
_cell.angle_gamma   90.00
#
_symmetry.space_group_name_H-M   'P 1'
#
loop_
_entity.id
_entity.type
_entity.pdbx_description
1 polymer ?
#
loop_
_entity_poly.entity_id
_entity_poly.type
_entity_poly.pdbx_seq_one_letter_code
_entity_poly.pdbx_strand_id
1 'polypeptide(L)'
;MTVGSLSRAELVARLSGDGLVLRTGPFTNRIRSDVAPLIDSVALMYADYPVEPAGGFVDFHLELRRSDGLRRWYRSQVHFAYDGTTPFQPLPLAQAYPMLEWTMNWCVSHRAHGYLIIHAAVLEKHGRAIILPAPPGSGKSTLTAALLGHGWRLLSDEMTLVHLDDGVLVPLPRPVSLKNTSIDIIRAFRPDAVLSRPVEETTKGTIAHLKAPADSIARAVEPARPACIVFPRWEAGAAVQLDPLPKARAFMQVADNCFNYQVLGARGFTALGRLVDASDAYTFRYSSLPEAMALFERLALGEA
;
A
#
# COMPACT_ATOMS: atom_id res chain seq x y z
N MET A 1 13.41 -14.29 -11.05
CA MET A 1 14.48 -13.31 -10.72
C MET A 1 13.85 -12.18 -9.93
N THR A 2 14.50 -11.67 -8.87
CA THR A 2 13.99 -10.56 -8.06
C THR A 2 14.89 -9.33 -8.24
N VAL A 3 14.40 -8.16 -7.81
CA VAL A 3 15.20 -6.91 -7.84
C VAL A 3 16.51 -7.08 -7.05
N GLY A 4 16.47 -7.73 -5.89
CA GLY A 4 17.65 -7.96 -5.04
C GLY A 4 18.68 -8.93 -5.62
N SER A 5 18.31 -9.69 -6.68
CA SER A 5 19.27 -10.55 -7.41
C SER A 5 20.04 -9.79 -8.49
N LEU A 6 19.69 -8.53 -8.78
CA LEU A 6 20.39 -7.66 -9.72
C LEU A 6 21.55 -6.96 -9.01
N SER A 7 22.69 -6.85 -9.68
CA SER A 7 23.73 -5.93 -9.27
C SER A 7 23.23 -4.48 -9.39
N ARG A 8 23.83 -3.56 -8.64
CA ARG A 8 23.50 -2.13 -8.72
C ARG A 8 23.66 -1.60 -10.16
N ALA A 9 24.67 -2.06 -10.88
CA ALA A 9 24.92 -1.65 -12.26
C ALA A 9 23.81 -2.12 -13.22
N GLU A 10 23.36 -3.36 -13.07
CA GLU A 10 22.23 -3.90 -13.85
C GLU A 10 20.91 -3.18 -13.53
N LEU A 11 20.65 -2.89 -12.26
CA LEU A 11 19.45 -2.15 -11.84
C LEU A 11 19.44 -0.73 -12.44
N VAL A 12 20.59 -0.02 -12.37
CA VAL A 12 20.76 1.30 -13.00
C VAL A 12 20.52 1.20 -14.50
N ALA A 13 21.17 0.25 -15.17
CA ALA A 13 21.07 0.08 -16.63
C ALA A 13 19.61 -0.17 -17.07
N ARG A 14 18.86 -1.01 -16.32
CA ARG A 14 17.44 -1.27 -16.63
C ARG A 14 16.59 -0.02 -16.39
N LEU A 15 16.70 0.63 -15.23
CA LEU A 15 15.88 1.80 -14.90
C LEU A 15 16.15 2.98 -15.84
N SER A 16 17.41 3.22 -16.24
CA SER A 16 17.77 4.32 -17.15
C SER A 16 17.57 3.99 -18.64
N GLY A 17 17.46 2.71 -19.00
CA GLY A 17 17.26 2.22 -20.35
C GLY A 17 15.78 1.90 -20.66
N ASP A 18 15.52 0.62 -21.00
CA ASP A 18 14.18 0.15 -21.41
C ASP A 18 13.15 0.12 -20.28
N GLY A 19 13.60 0.28 -19.05
CA GLY A 19 12.80 0.25 -17.84
C GLY A 19 12.86 -1.09 -17.10
N LEU A 20 12.76 -1.03 -15.77
CA LEU A 20 12.59 -2.18 -14.93
C LEU A 20 11.11 -2.59 -14.94
N VAL A 21 10.80 -3.81 -15.36
CA VAL A 21 9.44 -4.34 -15.28
C VAL A 21 9.26 -5.05 -13.94
N LEU A 22 8.55 -4.41 -13.03
CA LEU A 22 8.32 -4.85 -11.66
C LEU A 22 6.91 -5.38 -11.49
N ARG A 23 6.75 -6.62 -10.97
CA ARG A 23 5.43 -7.15 -10.62
C ARG A 23 5.08 -6.76 -9.18
N THR A 24 3.91 -6.15 -9.00
CA THR A 24 3.31 -5.86 -7.68
C THR A 24 1.89 -6.41 -7.66
N GLY A 25 1.66 -7.49 -6.91
CA GLY A 25 0.39 -8.19 -6.93
C GLY A 25 -0.03 -8.58 -8.35
N PRO A 26 -1.25 -8.21 -8.79
CA PRO A 26 -1.76 -8.55 -10.13
C PRO A 26 -1.18 -7.67 -11.24
N PHE A 27 -0.44 -6.60 -10.91
CA PHE A 27 0.00 -5.61 -11.90
C PHE A 27 1.49 -5.69 -12.21
N THR A 28 1.82 -5.40 -13.48
CA THR A 28 3.18 -5.19 -13.96
C THR A 28 3.42 -3.70 -14.23
N ASN A 29 4.51 -3.18 -13.66
CA ASN A 29 4.87 -1.77 -13.73
C ASN A 29 6.22 -1.64 -14.44
N ARG A 30 6.28 -0.97 -15.57
CA ARG A 30 7.55 -0.58 -16.19
C ARG A 30 7.99 0.77 -15.61
N ILE A 31 9.05 0.75 -14.84
CA ILE A 31 9.60 1.94 -14.19
C ILE A 31 10.85 2.39 -14.91
N ARG A 32 10.87 3.63 -15.39
CA ARG A 32 12.04 4.30 -15.94
C ARG A 32 12.46 5.45 -15.04
N SER A 33 13.75 5.52 -14.73
CA SER A 33 14.29 6.64 -13.94
C SER A 33 15.81 6.76 -14.05
N ASP A 34 16.30 7.99 -14.05
CA ASP A 34 17.71 8.37 -13.92
C ASP A 34 18.05 8.97 -12.53
N VAL A 35 17.09 8.88 -11.59
CA VAL A 35 17.17 9.52 -10.27
C VAL A 35 17.83 8.57 -9.27
N ALA A 36 19.09 8.81 -8.92
CA ALA A 36 19.87 7.94 -8.03
C ALA A 36 19.21 7.64 -6.68
N PRO A 37 18.64 8.62 -5.92
CA PRO A 37 17.92 8.33 -4.67
C PRO A 37 16.71 7.40 -4.85
N LEU A 38 16.03 7.46 -5.99
CA LEU A 38 14.95 6.55 -6.30
C LEU A 38 15.46 5.13 -6.57
N ILE A 39 16.55 5.00 -7.33
CA ILE A 39 17.18 3.71 -7.63
C ILE A 39 17.59 3.00 -6.35
N ASP A 40 18.23 3.71 -5.41
CA ASP A 40 18.64 3.16 -4.11
C ASP A 40 17.42 2.73 -3.27
N SER A 41 16.34 3.51 -3.31
CA SER A 41 15.09 3.15 -2.62
C SER A 41 14.42 1.93 -3.26
N VAL A 42 14.39 1.82 -4.58
CA VAL A 42 13.86 0.64 -5.29
C VAL A 42 14.69 -0.60 -4.96
N ALA A 43 16.02 -0.51 -4.94
CA ALA A 43 16.91 -1.61 -4.56
C ALA A 43 16.62 -2.14 -3.16
N LEU A 44 16.32 -1.26 -2.20
CA LEU A 44 16.05 -1.62 -0.80
C LEU A 44 14.63 -2.15 -0.61
N MET A 45 13.65 -1.37 -1.05
CA MET A 45 12.24 -1.59 -0.69
C MET A 45 11.57 -2.66 -1.54
N TYR A 46 12.07 -2.84 -2.78
CA TYR A 46 11.53 -3.82 -3.74
C TYR A 46 12.47 -5.01 -3.97
N ALA A 47 13.46 -5.22 -3.11
CA ALA A 47 14.44 -6.31 -3.27
C ALA A 47 13.83 -7.68 -3.53
N ASP A 48 12.73 -8.01 -2.85
CA ASP A 48 12.08 -9.32 -2.90
C ASP A 48 11.05 -9.47 -4.03
N TYR A 49 10.78 -8.39 -4.77
CA TYR A 49 9.75 -8.40 -5.81
C TYR A 49 10.25 -9.01 -7.12
N PRO A 50 9.38 -9.75 -7.83
CA PRO A 50 9.70 -10.33 -9.12
C PRO A 50 9.97 -9.26 -10.19
N VAL A 51 11.01 -9.50 -10.99
CA VAL A 51 11.32 -8.74 -12.20
C VAL A 51 10.88 -9.57 -13.41
N GLU A 52 10.02 -8.98 -14.23
CA GLU A 52 9.48 -9.60 -15.43
C GLU A 52 10.35 -9.30 -16.67
N PRO A 53 10.25 -10.12 -17.72
CA PRO A 53 10.91 -9.86 -18.99
C PRO A 53 10.46 -8.53 -19.63
N ALA A 54 11.39 -7.80 -20.22
CA ALA A 54 11.11 -6.49 -20.82
C ALA A 54 10.10 -6.51 -21.98
N GLY A 55 9.99 -7.64 -22.70
CA GLY A 55 9.07 -7.82 -23.84
C GLY A 55 7.67 -8.31 -23.47
N GLY A 56 7.36 -8.51 -22.18
CA GLY A 56 6.04 -8.95 -21.73
C GLY A 56 5.00 -7.81 -21.70
N PHE A 57 3.75 -8.19 -21.42
CA PHE A 57 2.67 -7.21 -21.17
C PHE A 57 2.98 -6.36 -19.94
N VAL A 58 2.66 -5.09 -20.02
CA VAL A 58 2.87 -4.12 -18.92
C VAL A 58 1.60 -3.31 -18.73
N ASP A 59 1.08 -3.33 -17.49
CA ASP A 59 -0.13 -2.60 -17.14
C ASP A 59 0.11 -1.09 -17.06
N PHE A 60 1.26 -0.68 -16.48
CA PHE A 60 1.54 0.73 -16.22
C PHE A 60 2.97 1.11 -16.64
N HIS A 61 3.11 2.19 -17.40
CA HIS A 61 4.39 2.76 -17.81
C HIS A 61 4.68 4.03 -16.97
N LEU A 62 5.61 3.91 -16.04
CA LEU A 62 5.95 4.95 -15.08
C LEU A 62 7.33 5.54 -15.41
N GLU A 63 7.39 6.83 -15.57
CA GLU A 63 8.64 7.51 -15.85
C GLU A 63 8.86 8.64 -14.84
N LEU A 64 9.95 8.54 -14.06
CA LEU A 64 10.35 9.55 -13.10
C LEU A 64 11.72 10.10 -13.52
N ARG A 65 11.74 11.32 -14.03
CA ARG A 65 12.94 11.98 -14.56
C ARG A 65 13.29 13.24 -13.81
N ARG A 66 14.55 13.56 -13.80
CA ARG A 66 15.04 14.87 -13.35
C ARG A 66 14.55 15.97 -14.28
N SER A 67 14.36 17.16 -13.72
CA SER A 67 14.16 18.37 -14.53
C SER A 67 15.34 18.65 -15.44
N ASP A 68 15.07 19.16 -16.62
CA ASP A 68 16.08 19.63 -17.57
C ASP A 68 16.54 21.07 -17.26
N GLY A 69 17.60 21.51 -17.95
CA GLY A 69 18.13 22.88 -17.88
C GLY A 69 18.75 23.24 -16.52
N LEU A 70 18.64 24.51 -16.13
CA LEU A 70 19.24 25.03 -14.90
C LEU A 70 18.68 24.38 -13.63
N ARG A 71 17.43 23.90 -13.64
CA ARG A 71 16.81 23.18 -12.53
C ARG A 71 17.43 21.81 -12.26
N ARG A 72 18.22 21.29 -13.17
CA ARG A 72 19.01 20.07 -12.92
C ARG A 72 20.03 20.25 -11.81
N TRP A 73 20.53 21.46 -11.63
CA TRP A 73 21.62 21.79 -10.71
C TRP A 73 21.16 22.62 -9.51
N TYR A 74 20.11 23.43 -9.69
CA TYR A 74 19.60 24.30 -8.64
C TYR A 74 18.15 23.95 -8.33
N ARG A 75 17.87 23.57 -7.06
CA ARG A 75 16.55 23.09 -6.61
C ARG A 75 16.02 21.97 -7.51
N SER A 76 16.83 20.93 -7.69
CA SER A 76 16.51 19.79 -8.55
C SER A 76 15.15 19.20 -8.22
N GLN A 77 14.36 18.92 -9.25
CA GLN A 77 13.02 18.37 -9.15
C GLN A 77 12.93 17.04 -9.89
N VAL A 78 11.96 16.24 -9.52
CA VAL A 78 11.53 15.04 -10.24
C VAL A 78 10.17 15.28 -10.87
N HIS A 79 10.01 14.84 -12.10
CA HIS A 79 8.76 14.84 -12.87
C HIS A 79 8.28 13.41 -13.01
N PHE A 80 6.98 13.22 -12.89
CA PHE A 80 6.34 11.98 -13.26
C PHE A 80 5.67 12.13 -14.62
N ALA A 81 5.94 11.18 -15.52
CA ALA A 81 5.23 11.04 -16.78
C ALA A 81 4.56 9.65 -16.87
N TYR A 82 3.37 9.65 -17.40
CA TYR A 82 2.55 8.46 -17.66
C TYR A 82 1.95 8.57 -19.06
N ASP A 83 2.28 7.63 -19.95
CA ASP A 83 1.80 7.63 -21.35
C ASP A 83 1.94 9.00 -22.05
N GLY A 84 3.10 9.64 -21.88
CA GLY A 84 3.40 10.94 -22.48
C GLY A 84 2.75 12.16 -21.84
N THR A 85 1.98 11.99 -20.74
CA THR A 85 1.37 13.06 -19.97
C THR A 85 2.06 13.24 -18.61
N THR A 86 1.95 14.46 -18.02
CA THR A 86 2.51 14.78 -16.70
C THR A 86 1.37 15.13 -15.73
N PRO A 87 0.69 14.16 -15.13
CA PRO A 87 -0.52 14.40 -14.35
C PRO A 87 -0.27 15.10 -13.00
N PHE A 88 1.00 15.16 -12.55
CA PHE A 88 1.37 15.79 -11.29
C PHE A 88 2.34 16.94 -11.48
N GLN A 89 2.29 17.90 -10.56
CA GLN A 89 3.31 18.93 -10.45
C GLN A 89 4.66 18.32 -10.06
N PRO A 90 5.79 18.88 -10.53
CA PRO A 90 7.11 18.44 -10.14
C PRO A 90 7.31 18.57 -8.62
N LEU A 91 8.02 17.60 -8.04
CA LEU A 91 8.38 17.59 -6.63
C LEU A 91 9.89 17.76 -6.42
N PRO A 92 10.35 18.19 -5.25
CA PRO A 92 11.77 18.15 -4.90
C PRO A 92 12.38 16.77 -5.14
N LEU A 93 13.62 16.71 -5.63
CA LEU A 93 14.27 15.44 -6.00
C LEU A 93 14.33 14.43 -4.85
N ALA A 94 14.43 14.89 -3.60
CA ALA A 94 14.40 14.04 -2.41
C ALA A 94 13.06 13.27 -2.27
N GLN A 95 11.99 13.78 -2.87
CA GLN A 95 10.65 13.18 -2.84
C GLN A 95 10.41 12.17 -3.99
N ALA A 96 11.44 11.79 -4.74
CA ALA A 96 11.29 10.90 -5.90
C ALA A 96 10.72 9.52 -5.52
N TYR A 97 11.13 8.94 -4.38
CA TYR A 97 10.59 7.65 -3.94
C TYR A 97 9.13 7.75 -3.44
N PRO A 98 8.75 8.67 -2.54
CA PRO A 98 7.34 8.92 -2.26
C PRO A 98 6.51 9.18 -3.51
N MET A 99 7.04 9.92 -4.50
CA MET A 99 6.35 10.16 -5.76
C MET A 99 6.09 8.87 -6.53
N LEU A 100 7.05 7.92 -6.58
CA LEU A 100 6.84 6.60 -7.18
C LEU A 100 5.67 5.88 -6.52
N GLU A 101 5.64 5.83 -5.19
CA GLU A 101 4.57 5.15 -4.44
C GLU A 101 3.19 5.78 -4.72
N TRP A 102 3.11 7.11 -4.73
CA TRP A 102 1.87 7.82 -5.03
C TRP A 102 1.42 7.63 -6.47
N THR A 103 2.35 7.61 -7.42
CA THR A 103 2.01 7.40 -8.84
C THR A 103 1.54 5.98 -9.11
N MET A 104 2.12 4.97 -8.46
CA MET A 104 1.60 3.60 -8.54
C MET A 104 0.18 3.50 -7.97
N ASN A 105 -0.11 4.15 -6.82
CA ASN A 105 -1.46 4.21 -6.28
C ASN A 105 -2.43 4.91 -7.24
N TRP A 106 -1.97 6.02 -7.84
CA TRP A 106 -2.78 6.76 -8.82
C TRP A 106 -3.11 5.89 -10.04
N CYS A 107 -2.14 5.16 -10.58
CA CYS A 107 -2.39 4.24 -11.72
C CYS A 107 -3.44 3.19 -11.36
N VAL A 108 -3.31 2.54 -10.21
CA VAL A 108 -4.27 1.53 -9.76
C VAL A 108 -5.65 2.14 -9.58
N SER A 109 -5.78 3.25 -8.83
CA SER A 109 -7.08 3.88 -8.54
C SER A 109 -7.81 4.37 -9.79
N HIS A 110 -7.07 4.80 -10.83
CA HIS A 110 -7.66 5.39 -12.05
C HIS A 110 -7.82 4.41 -13.21
N ARG A 111 -7.18 3.24 -13.17
CA ARG A 111 -7.14 2.33 -14.32
C ARG A 111 -7.58 0.90 -14.01
N ALA A 112 -7.47 0.45 -12.76
CA ALA A 112 -7.76 -0.94 -12.41
C ALA A 112 -9.25 -1.20 -12.12
N HIS A 113 -10.15 -0.81 -13.04
CA HIS A 113 -11.60 -0.96 -12.88
C HIS A 113 -12.11 -2.42 -13.00
N GLY A 114 -11.23 -3.39 -13.12
CA GLY A 114 -11.54 -4.81 -12.93
C GLY A 114 -11.77 -5.21 -11.47
N TYR A 115 -11.50 -4.31 -10.52
CA TYR A 115 -11.66 -4.49 -9.08
C TYR A 115 -12.50 -3.37 -8.48
N LEU A 116 -13.21 -3.64 -7.38
CA LEU A 116 -13.63 -2.58 -6.47
C LEU A 116 -12.41 -2.21 -5.61
N ILE A 117 -12.04 -0.93 -5.62
CA ILE A 117 -10.82 -0.44 -4.97
C ILE A 117 -11.20 0.38 -3.75
N ILE A 118 -10.77 -0.07 -2.56
CA ILE A 118 -11.08 0.55 -1.28
C ILE A 118 -9.81 1.16 -0.70
N HIS A 119 -9.86 2.38 -0.19
CA HIS A 119 -8.80 2.98 0.61
C HIS A 119 -8.77 2.32 2.00
N ALA A 120 -8.13 1.18 2.08
CA ALA A 120 -8.03 0.38 3.29
C ALA A 120 -6.71 -0.38 3.34
N ALA A 121 -6.25 -0.74 4.55
CA ALA A 121 -5.26 -1.80 4.70
C ALA A 121 -5.96 -3.15 4.80
N VAL A 122 -5.27 -4.21 4.38
CA VAL A 122 -5.72 -5.59 4.56
C VAL A 122 -4.57 -6.44 5.05
N LEU A 123 -4.82 -7.15 6.12
CA LEU A 123 -3.94 -8.12 6.73
C LEU A 123 -4.63 -9.46 6.85
N GLU A 124 -3.90 -10.54 6.67
CA GLU A 124 -4.43 -11.91 6.76
C GLU A 124 -3.61 -12.73 7.74
N LYS A 125 -4.30 -13.50 8.59
CA LYS A 125 -3.71 -14.51 9.44
C LYS A 125 -4.70 -15.67 9.64
N HIS A 126 -4.22 -16.90 9.62
CA HIS A 126 -5.03 -18.12 9.76
C HIS A 126 -6.19 -18.23 8.75
N GLY A 127 -6.00 -17.72 7.50
CA GLY A 127 -7.02 -17.75 6.45
C GLY A 127 -8.11 -16.70 6.61
N ARG A 128 -8.01 -15.79 7.58
CA ARG A 128 -8.97 -14.73 7.86
C ARG A 128 -8.39 -13.36 7.53
N ALA A 129 -8.95 -12.68 6.54
CA ALA A 129 -8.50 -11.33 6.18
C ALA A 129 -9.32 -10.26 6.92
N ILE A 130 -8.60 -9.32 7.51
CA ILE A 130 -9.17 -8.17 8.21
C ILE A 130 -8.91 -6.92 7.38
N ILE A 131 -9.98 -6.21 7.03
CA ILE A 131 -9.96 -4.98 6.24
C ILE A 131 -10.04 -3.80 7.21
N LEU A 132 -9.16 -2.82 7.04
CA LEU A 132 -9.05 -1.64 7.88
C LEU A 132 -9.32 -0.36 7.06
N PRO A 133 -10.60 -0.04 6.74
CA PRO A 133 -10.92 1.24 6.13
C PRO A 133 -10.80 2.33 7.18
N ALA A 134 -10.07 3.40 6.87
CA ALA A 134 -9.97 4.49 7.82
C ALA A 134 -9.45 5.79 7.17
N PRO A 135 -9.89 6.96 7.66
CA PRO A 135 -9.35 8.23 7.24
C PRO A 135 -7.87 8.39 7.65
N PRO A 136 -7.14 9.30 7.00
CA PRO A 136 -5.79 9.65 7.45
C PRO A 136 -5.76 10.06 8.92
N GLY A 137 -4.72 9.62 9.65
CA GLY A 137 -4.56 9.95 11.07
C GLY A 137 -5.27 9.00 12.06
N SER A 138 -6.02 8.02 11.59
CA SER A 138 -6.72 7.02 12.44
C SER A 138 -5.79 6.01 13.14
N GLY A 139 -4.49 6.00 12.84
CA GLY A 139 -3.55 4.99 13.34
C GLY A 139 -3.44 3.72 12.48
N LYS A 140 -4.19 3.63 11.36
CA LYS A 140 -4.24 2.46 10.46
C LYS A 140 -2.84 1.91 10.08
N SER A 141 -1.99 2.73 9.45
CA SER A 141 -0.67 2.26 8.97
C SER A 141 0.29 1.91 10.12
N THR A 142 0.17 2.58 11.28
CA THR A 142 0.94 2.23 12.48
C THR A 142 0.54 0.85 13.00
N LEU A 143 -0.77 0.59 13.09
CA LEU A 143 -1.30 -0.72 13.49
C LEU A 143 -0.93 -1.81 12.47
N THR A 144 -1.09 -1.52 11.18
CA THR A 144 -0.65 -2.41 10.08
C THR A 144 0.82 -2.78 10.24
N ALA A 145 1.71 -1.80 10.41
CA ALA A 145 3.15 -2.02 10.56
C ALA A 145 3.49 -2.83 11.82
N ALA A 146 2.77 -2.63 12.93
CA ALA A 146 2.96 -3.39 14.15
C ALA A 146 2.57 -4.87 13.96
N LEU A 147 1.42 -5.14 13.35
CA LEU A 147 0.92 -6.49 13.09
C LEU A 147 1.86 -7.31 12.18
N LEU A 148 2.46 -6.67 11.16
CA LEU A 148 3.39 -7.34 10.24
C LEU A 148 4.61 -7.97 10.94
N GLY A 149 5.03 -7.45 12.11
CA GLY A 149 6.10 -8.03 12.92
C GLY A 149 5.70 -9.32 13.64
N HIS A 150 4.42 -9.69 13.60
CA HIS A 150 3.86 -10.79 14.39
C HIS A 150 3.18 -11.85 13.51
N GLY A 151 3.74 -12.08 12.32
CA GLY A 151 3.30 -13.16 11.43
C GLY A 151 2.02 -12.88 10.65
N TRP A 152 1.56 -11.62 10.60
CA TRP A 152 0.48 -11.22 9.72
C TRP A 152 0.97 -11.03 8.28
N ARG A 153 0.27 -11.58 7.32
CA ARG A 153 0.50 -11.39 5.90
C ARG A 153 -0.11 -10.07 5.45
N LEU A 154 0.67 -9.23 4.78
CA LEU A 154 0.18 -8.00 4.15
C LEU A 154 -0.48 -8.32 2.81
N LEU A 155 -1.74 -7.96 2.64
CA LEU A 155 -2.36 -7.91 1.33
C LEU A 155 -2.26 -6.49 0.73
N SER A 156 -2.50 -5.45 1.54
CA SER A 156 -2.37 -4.06 1.11
C SER A 156 -2.30 -3.11 2.32
N ASP A 157 -1.71 -1.92 2.17
CA ASP A 157 -1.83 -0.83 3.16
C ASP A 157 -2.80 0.28 2.72
N GLU A 158 -2.88 0.58 1.42
CA GLU A 158 -3.68 1.71 0.92
C GLU A 158 -4.72 1.31 -0.15
N MET A 159 -4.44 0.27 -0.94
CA MET A 159 -5.21 -0.07 -2.14
C MET A 159 -5.76 -1.49 -2.02
N THR A 160 -6.84 -1.67 -1.30
CA THR A 160 -7.52 -2.96 -1.20
C THR A 160 -8.26 -3.27 -2.50
N LEU A 161 -7.91 -4.38 -3.13
CA LEU A 161 -8.54 -4.86 -4.35
C LEU A 161 -9.55 -5.96 -4.02
N VAL A 162 -10.83 -5.71 -4.33
CA VAL A 162 -11.90 -6.68 -4.19
C VAL A 162 -12.31 -7.16 -5.57
N HIS A 163 -12.22 -8.46 -5.83
CA HIS A 163 -12.66 -9.05 -7.09
C HIS A 163 -14.19 -8.91 -7.25
N LEU A 164 -14.62 -8.46 -8.41
CA LEU A 164 -16.01 -8.03 -8.61
C LEU A 164 -17.02 -9.18 -8.58
N ASP A 165 -16.62 -10.38 -8.98
CA ASP A 165 -17.55 -11.49 -9.18
C ASP A 165 -17.74 -12.36 -7.92
N ASP A 166 -16.69 -12.54 -7.12
CA ASP A 166 -16.69 -13.44 -5.95
C ASP A 166 -16.36 -12.75 -4.61
N GLY A 167 -15.94 -11.47 -4.64
CA GLY A 167 -15.66 -10.69 -3.44
C GLY A 167 -14.37 -11.06 -2.71
N VAL A 168 -13.50 -11.91 -3.29
CA VAL A 168 -12.21 -12.22 -2.69
C VAL A 168 -11.28 -11.01 -2.73
N LEU A 169 -10.36 -10.96 -1.78
CA LEU A 169 -9.35 -9.92 -1.68
C LEU A 169 -8.10 -10.33 -2.45
N VAL A 170 -7.75 -9.54 -3.45
CA VAL A 170 -6.57 -9.78 -4.29
C VAL A 170 -5.38 -9.03 -3.70
N PRO A 171 -4.26 -9.73 -3.39
CA PRO A 171 -3.11 -9.09 -2.76
C PRO A 171 -2.43 -8.07 -3.67
N LEU A 172 -2.09 -6.93 -3.08
CA LEU A 172 -1.23 -5.89 -3.65
C LEU A 172 -0.24 -5.46 -2.56
N PRO A 173 0.61 -6.40 -2.06
CA PRO A 173 1.57 -6.07 -1.02
C PRO A 173 2.61 -5.10 -1.58
N ARG A 174 2.67 -3.92 -0.98
CA ARG A 174 3.65 -2.87 -1.27
C ARG A 174 4.16 -2.27 0.03
N PRO A 175 5.26 -1.52 0.02
CA PRO A 175 5.78 -0.88 1.21
C PRO A 175 4.73 -0.03 1.94
N VAL A 176 4.64 -0.20 3.28
CA VAL A 176 3.65 0.49 4.13
C VAL A 176 4.07 1.93 4.36
N SER A 177 3.19 2.88 4.08
CA SER A 177 3.47 4.31 4.23
C SER A 177 3.29 4.78 5.66
N LEU A 178 4.39 5.14 6.33
CA LEU A 178 4.42 5.73 7.67
C LEU A 178 4.64 7.24 7.60
N LYS A 179 3.98 7.98 8.49
CA LYS A 179 4.00 9.45 8.48
C LYS A 179 4.27 10.03 9.87
N ASN A 180 5.12 11.04 9.91
CA ASN A 180 5.40 11.80 11.13
C ASN A 180 5.79 10.89 12.32
N THR A 181 5.13 11.03 13.46
CA THR A 181 5.41 10.26 14.69
C THR A 181 5.28 8.75 14.53
N SER A 182 4.50 8.26 13.55
CA SER A 182 4.37 6.80 13.32
C SER A 182 5.70 6.16 12.90
N ILE A 183 6.61 6.92 12.31
CA ILE A 183 7.94 6.44 11.90
C ILE A 183 8.75 6.06 13.15
N ASP A 184 8.80 6.95 14.14
CA ASP A 184 9.58 6.71 15.36
C ASP A 184 8.91 5.67 16.27
N ILE A 185 7.57 5.66 16.32
CA ILE A 185 6.80 4.63 17.03
C ILE A 185 7.16 3.25 16.48
N ILE A 186 7.11 3.06 15.16
CA ILE A 186 7.42 1.75 14.55
C ILE A 186 8.89 1.41 14.66
N ARG A 187 9.80 2.38 14.52
CA ARG A 187 11.24 2.15 14.73
C ARG A 187 11.54 1.66 16.16
N ALA A 188 10.89 2.23 17.17
CA ALA A 188 11.03 1.80 18.55
C ALA A 188 10.35 0.44 18.83
N PHE A 189 9.16 0.23 18.25
CA PHE A 189 8.36 -0.98 18.46
C PHE A 189 8.92 -2.20 17.72
N ARG A 190 9.52 -1.99 16.55
CA ARG A 190 10.12 -3.01 15.67
C ARG A 190 11.53 -2.60 15.25
N PRO A 191 12.55 -2.81 16.10
CA PRO A 191 13.94 -2.46 15.78
C PRO A 191 14.50 -3.23 14.56
N ASP A 192 13.92 -4.38 14.22
CA ASP A 192 14.23 -5.22 13.05
C ASP A 192 13.63 -4.68 11.73
N ALA A 193 12.72 -3.72 11.81
CA ALA A 193 11.99 -3.23 10.65
C ALA A 193 12.89 -2.45 9.67
N VAL A 194 12.85 -2.83 8.40
CA VAL A 194 13.57 -2.13 7.34
C VAL A 194 12.72 -0.95 6.87
N LEU A 195 13.18 0.25 7.15
CA LEU A 195 12.53 1.50 6.75
C LEU A 195 13.33 2.19 5.64
N SER A 196 12.62 2.81 4.69
CA SER A 196 13.26 3.73 3.75
C SER A 196 13.82 4.94 4.49
N ARG A 197 14.73 5.67 3.86
CA ARG A 197 15.17 6.98 4.37
C ARG A 197 13.94 7.89 4.53
N PRO A 198 13.74 8.55 5.67
CA PRO A 198 12.68 9.53 5.84
C PRO A 198 12.84 10.69 4.86
N VAL A 199 11.73 11.13 4.29
CA VAL A 199 11.65 12.29 3.39
C VAL A 199 10.79 13.34 4.05
N GLU A 200 11.37 14.48 4.32
CA GLU A 200 10.75 15.61 5.00
C GLU A 200 10.05 16.56 4.01
N GLU A 201 9.29 17.49 4.55
CA GLU A 201 8.65 18.59 3.79
C GLU A 201 7.74 18.11 2.63
N THR A 202 7.15 16.92 2.75
CA THR A 202 6.13 16.51 1.81
C THR A 202 4.79 17.17 2.15
N THR A 203 3.83 17.15 1.23
CA THR A 203 2.46 17.63 1.49
C THR A 203 1.75 16.86 2.63
N LYS A 204 2.32 15.70 3.04
CA LYS A 204 1.79 14.85 4.14
C LYS A 204 2.73 14.84 5.36
N GLY A 205 3.67 15.78 5.45
CA GLY A 205 4.71 15.84 6.49
C GLY A 205 5.92 14.96 6.15
N THR A 206 6.60 14.43 7.17
CA THR A 206 7.69 13.47 7.01
C THR A 206 7.15 12.09 6.68
N ILE A 207 7.67 11.44 5.64
CA ILE A 207 7.24 10.12 5.18
C ILE A 207 8.43 9.16 5.15
N ALA A 208 8.21 7.95 5.66
CA ALA A 208 9.06 6.80 5.41
C ALA A 208 8.19 5.59 5.06
N HIS A 209 8.77 4.60 4.39
CA HIS A 209 8.05 3.38 4.04
C HIS A 209 8.68 2.19 4.76
N LEU A 210 7.85 1.34 5.33
CA LEU A 210 8.25 0.05 5.87
C LEU A 210 8.26 -0.98 4.74
N LYS A 211 9.37 -1.70 4.57
CA LYS A 211 9.50 -2.78 3.59
C LYS A 211 8.43 -3.85 3.83
N ALA A 212 7.74 -4.25 2.77
CA ALA A 212 6.78 -5.34 2.86
C ALA A 212 7.48 -6.67 3.19
N PRO A 213 6.85 -7.56 3.99
CA PRO A 213 7.43 -8.87 4.30
C PRO A 213 7.62 -9.71 3.03
N ALA A 214 8.76 -10.42 2.93
CA ALA A 214 9.07 -11.28 1.78
C ALA A 214 8.02 -12.39 1.58
N ASP A 215 7.49 -12.95 2.67
CA ASP A 215 6.39 -13.94 2.61
C ASP A 215 5.13 -13.35 1.96
N SER A 216 4.77 -12.12 2.30
CA SER A 216 3.61 -11.45 1.69
C SER A 216 3.79 -11.25 0.18
N ILE A 217 5.02 -10.95 -0.25
CA ILE A 217 5.37 -10.78 -1.67
C ILE A 217 5.34 -12.13 -2.39
N ALA A 218 5.93 -13.16 -1.81
CA ALA A 218 5.96 -14.53 -2.37
C ALA A 218 4.54 -15.08 -2.59
N ARG A 219 3.62 -14.74 -1.67
CA ARG A 219 2.21 -15.16 -1.70
C ARG A 219 1.27 -14.13 -2.36
N ALA A 220 1.79 -13.20 -3.14
CA ALA A 220 0.99 -12.16 -3.80
C ALA A 220 -0.02 -12.67 -4.84
N VAL A 221 0.08 -13.94 -5.24
CA VAL A 221 -0.88 -14.61 -6.14
C VAL A 221 -1.99 -15.35 -5.40
N GLU A 222 -1.92 -15.44 -4.07
CA GLU A 222 -2.88 -16.15 -3.23
C GLU A 222 -3.96 -15.17 -2.73
N PRO A 223 -5.19 -15.18 -3.26
CA PRO A 223 -6.26 -14.33 -2.75
C PRO A 223 -6.64 -14.72 -1.32
N ALA A 224 -7.32 -13.82 -0.62
CA ALA A 224 -7.81 -14.08 0.73
C ALA A 224 -9.31 -13.84 0.83
N ARG A 225 -9.98 -14.56 1.74
CA ARG A 225 -11.40 -14.36 2.02
C ARG A 225 -11.58 -13.29 3.09
N PRO A 226 -12.47 -12.31 2.88
CA PRO A 226 -12.78 -11.33 3.89
C PRO A 226 -13.42 -12.02 5.11
N ALA A 227 -13.03 -11.61 6.31
CA ALA A 227 -13.59 -12.10 7.56
C ALA A 227 -14.12 -10.97 8.45
N CYS A 228 -13.37 -9.86 8.53
CA CYS A 228 -13.76 -8.71 9.35
C CYS A 228 -13.49 -7.39 8.62
N ILE A 229 -14.34 -6.41 8.86
CA ILE A 229 -14.12 -4.99 8.54
C ILE A 229 -14.02 -4.25 9.85
N VAL A 230 -12.84 -3.71 10.16
CA VAL A 230 -12.57 -3.02 11.41
C VAL A 230 -12.20 -1.58 11.13
N PHE A 231 -12.93 -0.62 11.69
CA PHE A 231 -12.69 0.82 11.54
C PHE A 231 -11.83 1.31 12.71
N PRO A 232 -10.50 1.39 12.55
CA PRO A 232 -9.62 1.77 13.64
C PRO A 232 -9.65 3.27 13.90
N ARG A 233 -9.61 3.62 15.20
CA ARG A 233 -9.43 4.98 15.72
C ARG A 233 -8.44 4.95 16.87
N TRP A 234 -7.24 5.46 16.63
CA TRP A 234 -6.29 5.71 17.71
C TRP A 234 -6.71 6.95 18.50
N GLU A 235 -6.73 6.84 19.82
CA GLU A 235 -7.06 7.93 20.72
C GLU A 235 -6.21 7.81 21.98
N ALA A 236 -5.43 8.85 22.30
CA ALA A 236 -4.51 8.82 23.44
C ALA A 236 -5.22 8.49 24.76
N GLY A 237 -4.69 7.50 25.49
CA GLY A 237 -5.23 7.06 26.78
C GLY A 237 -6.52 6.24 26.71
N ALA A 238 -7.05 5.97 25.51
CA ALA A 238 -8.25 5.15 25.40
C ALA A 238 -7.96 3.67 25.72
N ALA A 239 -8.85 3.04 26.45
CA ALA A 239 -8.86 1.58 26.57
C ALA A 239 -9.21 0.94 25.21
N VAL A 240 -8.75 -0.29 24.98
CA VAL A 240 -9.14 -1.08 23.83
C VAL A 240 -10.64 -1.37 23.88
N GLN A 241 -11.35 -0.97 22.84
CA GLN A 241 -12.79 -1.17 22.69
C GLN A 241 -13.11 -1.60 21.26
N LEU A 242 -13.83 -2.71 21.12
CA LEU A 242 -14.32 -3.24 19.86
C LEU A 242 -15.84 -3.34 19.94
N ASP A 243 -16.54 -2.53 19.18
CA ASP A 243 -18.00 -2.49 19.20
C ASP A 243 -18.54 -2.98 17.85
N PRO A 244 -19.55 -3.90 17.84
CA PRO A 244 -20.19 -4.32 16.61
C PRO A 244 -20.79 -3.15 15.85
N LEU A 245 -20.60 -3.16 14.52
CA LEU A 245 -21.14 -2.15 13.61
C LEU A 245 -22.20 -2.78 12.71
N PRO A 246 -23.45 -2.26 12.65
CA PRO A 246 -24.47 -2.76 11.76
C PRO A 246 -23.98 -2.77 10.29
N LYS A 247 -24.24 -3.85 9.56
CA LYS A 247 -23.77 -4.04 8.17
C LYS A 247 -24.14 -2.88 7.24
N ALA A 248 -25.34 -2.32 7.39
CA ALA A 248 -25.75 -1.16 6.60
C ALA A 248 -24.86 0.07 6.84
N ARG A 249 -24.42 0.31 8.09
CA ARG A 249 -23.47 1.38 8.40
C ARG A 249 -22.08 1.07 7.88
N ALA A 250 -21.63 -0.18 8.02
CA ALA A 250 -20.35 -0.62 7.47
C ALA A 250 -20.31 -0.44 5.96
N PHE A 251 -21.39 -0.83 5.24
CA PHE A 251 -21.52 -0.63 3.80
C PHE A 251 -21.31 0.85 3.42
N MET A 252 -22.03 1.77 4.06
CA MET A 252 -21.92 3.20 3.75
C MET A 252 -20.51 3.74 4.02
N GLN A 253 -19.92 3.38 5.17
CA GLN A 253 -18.57 3.83 5.51
C GLN A 253 -17.50 3.26 4.57
N VAL A 254 -17.64 2.01 4.11
CA VAL A 254 -16.72 1.45 3.12
C VAL A 254 -16.92 2.09 1.76
N ALA A 255 -18.16 2.35 1.34
CA ALA A 255 -18.48 3.04 0.09
C ALA A 255 -17.80 4.42 0.01
N ASP A 256 -17.84 5.18 1.11
CA ASP A 256 -17.18 6.49 1.22
C ASP A 256 -15.63 6.40 1.12
N ASN A 257 -15.07 5.22 1.40
CA ASN A 257 -13.63 4.95 1.28
C ASN A 257 -13.24 4.30 -0.07
N CYS A 258 -14.17 4.11 -1.00
CA CYS A 258 -13.87 3.53 -2.31
C CYS A 258 -13.40 4.57 -3.32
N PHE A 259 -12.39 4.23 -4.11
CA PHE A 259 -11.89 5.10 -5.18
C PHE A 259 -12.77 5.08 -6.43
N ASN A 260 -13.40 3.95 -6.75
CA ASN A 260 -14.08 3.74 -8.02
C ASN A 260 -15.52 3.19 -7.89
N TYR A 261 -16.11 3.24 -6.70
CA TYR A 261 -17.47 2.75 -6.44
C TYR A 261 -18.50 3.36 -7.40
N GLN A 262 -18.47 4.67 -7.57
CA GLN A 262 -19.39 5.37 -8.46
C GLN A 262 -19.15 5.01 -9.94
N VAL A 263 -17.90 4.83 -10.34
CA VAL A 263 -17.52 4.43 -11.71
C VAL A 263 -18.04 3.03 -12.04
N LEU A 264 -18.00 2.11 -11.07
CA LEU A 264 -18.48 0.74 -11.23
C LEU A 264 -20.01 0.61 -11.20
N GLY A 265 -20.73 1.59 -10.64
CA GLY A 265 -22.19 1.60 -10.57
C GLY A 265 -22.76 0.35 -9.90
N ALA A 266 -23.70 -0.34 -10.57
CA ALA A 266 -24.35 -1.55 -10.02
C ALA A 266 -23.36 -2.68 -9.70
N ARG A 267 -22.29 -2.84 -10.47
CA ARG A 267 -21.24 -3.84 -10.18
C ARG A 267 -20.51 -3.52 -8.88
N GLY A 268 -20.19 -2.24 -8.64
CA GLY A 268 -19.57 -1.78 -7.40
C GLY A 268 -20.47 -2.02 -6.19
N PHE A 269 -21.77 -1.71 -6.32
CA PHE A 269 -22.77 -1.98 -5.27
C PHE A 269 -22.84 -3.47 -4.93
N THR A 270 -22.92 -4.34 -5.94
CA THR A 270 -22.99 -5.79 -5.74
C THR A 270 -21.73 -6.34 -5.09
N ALA A 271 -20.53 -5.93 -5.55
CA ALA A 271 -19.26 -6.37 -4.99
C ALA A 271 -19.10 -5.93 -3.53
N LEU A 272 -19.45 -4.68 -3.22
CA LEU A 272 -19.41 -4.17 -1.86
C LEU A 272 -20.42 -4.87 -0.95
N GLY A 273 -21.63 -5.15 -1.44
CA GLY A 273 -22.64 -5.91 -0.71
C GLY A 273 -22.12 -7.29 -0.32
N ARG A 274 -21.55 -8.03 -1.25
CA ARG A 274 -20.93 -9.35 -0.99
C ARG A 274 -19.80 -9.26 0.05
N LEU A 275 -18.94 -8.25 -0.07
CA LEU A 275 -17.87 -8.05 0.89
C LEU A 275 -18.38 -7.84 2.31
N VAL A 276 -19.38 -6.96 2.47
CA VAL A 276 -19.98 -6.65 3.78
C VAL A 276 -20.78 -7.83 4.32
N ASP A 277 -21.50 -8.56 3.45
CA ASP A 277 -22.25 -9.76 3.87
C ASP A 277 -21.33 -10.88 4.37
N ALA A 278 -20.16 -11.02 3.76
CA ALA A 278 -19.16 -12.03 4.12
C ALA A 278 -18.31 -11.64 5.35
N SER A 279 -18.44 -10.42 5.89
CA SER A 279 -17.59 -9.89 6.94
C SER A 279 -18.37 -9.49 8.19
N ASP A 280 -17.82 -9.75 9.37
CA ASP A 280 -18.23 -9.06 10.59
C ASP A 280 -17.67 -7.65 10.60
N ALA A 281 -18.44 -6.68 11.09
CA ALA A 281 -18.02 -5.28 11.07
C ALA A 281 -17.95 -4.69 12.47
N TYR A 282 -16.89 -3.90 12.73
CA TYR A 282 -16.63 -3.32 14.05
C TYR A 282 -16.07 -1.90 13.94
N THR A 283 -16.41 -1.06 14.91
CA THR A 283 -15.60 0.11 15.26
C THR A 283 -14.56 -0.31 16.28
N PHE A 284 -13.35 0.24 16.16
CA PHE A 284 -12.24 -0.14 17.04
C PHE A 284 -11.51 1.09 17.54
N ARG A 285 -11.50 1.28 18.87
CA ARG A 285 -10.77 2.37 19.55
C ARG A 285 -9.64 1.78 20.37
N TYR A 286 -8.46 2.41 20.31
CA TYR A 286 -7.27 1.94 21.02
C TYR A 286 -6.24 3.05 21.22
N SER A 287 -5.34 2.86 22.19
CA SER A 287 -4.13 3.68 22.36
C SER A 287 -2.86 2.84 22.42
N SER A 288 -2.95 1.61 22.93
CA SER A 288 -1.84 0.67 23.13
C SER A 288 -1.73 -0.29 21.94
N LEU A 289 -0.57 -0.31 21.27
CA LEU A 289 -0.31 -1.29 20.20
C LEU A 289 -0.31 -2.74 20.71
N PRO A 290 0.35 -3.08 21.84
CA PRO A 290 0.30 -4.46 22.36
C PRO A 290 -1.12 -4.97 22.61
N GLU A 291 -1.99 -4.14 23.22
CA GLU A 291 -3.39 -4.52 23.49
C GLU A 291 -4.19 -4.65 22.19
N ALA A 292 -3.98 -3.73 21.24
CA ALA A 292 -4.60 -3.80 19.93
C ALA A 292 -4.21 -5.11 19.21
N MET A 293 -2.93 -5.48 19.25
CA MET A 293 -2.43 -6.70 18.61
C MET A 293 -3.02 -7.96 19.28
N ALA A 294 -3.12 -8.00 20.61
CA ALA A 294 -3.76 -9.12 21.31
C ALA A 294 -5.22 -9.30 20.86
N LEU A 295 -5.96 -8.20 20.65
CA LEU A 295 -7.31 -8.26 20.10
C LEU A 295 -7.32 -8.80 18.66
N PHE A 296 -6.40 -8.34 17.81
CA PHE A 296 -6.32 -8.80 16.42
C PHE A 296 -5.97 -10.30 16.32
N GLU A 297 -5.14 -10.84 17.24
CA GLU A 297 -4.91 -12.29 17.32
C GLU A 297 -6.21 -13.06 17.59
N ARG A 298 -7.06 -12.57 18.50
CA ARG A 298 -8.38 -13.17 18.75
C ARG A 298 -9.30 -13.09 17.52
N LEU A 299 -9.32 -11.93 16.84
CA LEU A 299 -10.07 -11.77 15.57
C LEU A 299 -9.60 -12.78 14.50
N ALA A 300 -8.29 -13.02 14.40
CA ALA A 300 -7.72 -14.00 13.47
C ALA A 300 -8.15 -15.43 13.81
N LEU A 301 -8.40 -15.74 15.07
CA LEU A 301 -8.91 -17.04 15.54
C LEU A 301 -10.45 -17.15 15.46
N GLY A 302 -11.14 -16.04 15.20
CA GLY A 302 -12.61 -15.99 15.20
C GLY A 302 -13.23 -15.92 16.61
N GLU A 303 -12.48 -15.38 17.59
CA GLU A 303 -12.82 -15.30 19.03
C GLU A 303 -13.19 -13.87 19.46
N ALA A 304 -13.84 -13.10 18.61
CA ALA A 304 -14.18 -11.70 18.91
C ALA A 304 -15.57 -11.55 19.52
#